data_ce27416b58e4634da19c25997489a547
#
_entry.id   ce27416b58e4634da19c25997489a547
#
_cell.length_a   1.000
_cell.length_b   1.000
_cell.length_c   1.000
_cell.angle_alpha   90.00
_cell.angle_beta   90.00
_cell.angle_gamma   90.00
#
_symmetry.space_group_name_H-M   'P 1'
#
loop_
_entity.id
_entity.type
_entity.pdbx_description
1 polymer ?
#
loop_
_entity_poly.entity_id
_entity_poly.type
_entity_poly.pdbx_seq_one_letter_code
_entity_poly.pdbx_strand_id
1 'polypeptide(L)'
;MNYPGLRQLLERYGEFGFNVAAFPCNQFGGQAPLSSEEEREFAYKKFGVRTFPIFDKIEVNGPGAHPAYKLLKAQQPASLPTYIPGPAGGKGELEWNYVKFLIDRSGRAVRRYTSSFDPLKFERDVQLCLAGRELDPARCLKVPGASECLQGDLPRSELRA
;
A
#
# COMPACT_ATOMS: atom_id res chain seq x y z
N MET A 1 6.29 -3.38 11.59
CA MET A 1 6.70 -2.47 10.52
C MET A 1 5.50 -1.97 9.72
N ASN A 2 4.72 -2.83 9.03
CA ASN A 2 3.64 -2.36 8.14
C ASN A 2 2.52 -1.58 8.86
N TYR A 3 1.80 -2.19 9.78
CA TYR A 3 0.68 -1.51 10.48
C TYR A 3 1.10 -0.25 11.24
N PRO A 4 2.18 -0.26 12.06
CA PRO A 4 2.62 0.97 12.73
C PRO A 4 3.01 2.09 11.76
N GLY A 5 3.68 1.79 10.65
CA GLY A 5 4.05 2.79 9.65
C GLY A 5 2.82 3.38 8.93
N LEU A 6 1.86 2.53 8.55
CA LEU A 6 0.60 2.99 7.94
C LEU A 6 -0.22 3.87 8.90
N ARG A 7 -0.26 3.52 10.20
CA ARG A 7 -0.91 4.34 11.21
C ARG A 7 -0.25 5.71 11.33
N GLN A 8 1.08 5.78 11.36
CA GLN A 8 1.80 7.05 11.40
C GLN A 8 1.51 7.92 10.18
N LEU A 9 1.46 7.34 8.97
CA LEU A 9 1.08 8.09 7.77
C LEU A 9 -0.36 8.61 7.88
N LEU A 10 -1.29 7.80 8.38
CA LEU A 10 -2.66 8.23 8.58
C LEU A 10 -2.77 9.35 9.62
N GLU A 11 -2.03 9.28 10.72
CA GLU A 11 -1.96 10.34 11.74
C GLU A 11 -1.43 11.65 11.17
N ARG A 12 -0.47 11.60 10.23
CA ARG A 12 0.14 12.79 9.61
C ARG A 12 -0.70 13.40 8.50
N TYR A 13 -1.39 12.56 7.71
CA TYR A 13 -2.00 12.95 6.44
C TYR A 13 -3.50 12.69 6.33
N GLY A 14 -4.13 12.12 7.35
CA GLY A 14 -5.57 11.82 7.35
C GLY A 14 -6.43 13.07 7.15
N GLU A 15 -6.04 14.19 7.75
CA GLU A 15 -6.74 15.47 7.58
C GLU A 15 -6.68 16.01 6.15
N PHE A 16 -5.68 15.59 5.35
CA PHE A 16 -5.55 15.94 3.94
C PHE A 16 -6.22 14.92 3.00
N GLY A 17 -6.95 13.95 3.56
CA GLY A 17 -7.69 12.96 2.81
C GLY A 17 -6.94 11.64 2.55
N PHE A 18 -5.75 11.43 3.12
CA PHE A 18 -5.10 10.12 3.09
C PHE A 18 -5.89 9.13 3.94
N ASN A 19 -6.09 7.93 3.41
CA ASN A 19 -6.74 6.85 4.13
C ASN A 19 -6.04 5.52 3.86
N VAL A 20 -6.31 4.51 4.69
CA VAL A 20 -5.80 3.15 4.57
C VAL A 20 -6.97 2.18 4.57
N ALA A 21 -6.96 1.24 3.63
CA ALA A 21 -7.89 0.11 3.59
C ALA A 21 -7.09 -1.19 3.60
N ALA A 22 -7.31 -2.05 4.59
CA ALA A 22 -6.62 -3.32 4.72
C ALA A 22 -7.56 -4.49 4.40
N PHE A 23 -7.05 -5.43 3.59
CA PHE A 23 -7.78 -6.63 3.19
C PHE A 23 -6.96 -7.85 3.58
N PRO A 24 -7.36 -8.61 4.61
CA PRO A 24 -6.70 -9.85 4.99
C PRO A 24 -6.78 -10.88 3.86
N CYS A 25 -5.74 -11.72 3.74
CA CYS A 25 -5.67 -12.77 2.74
C CYS A 25 -4.96 -14.00 3.32
N ASN A 26 -5.49 -15.20 3.06
CA ASN A 26 -4.90 -16.45 3.56
C ASN A 26 -4.08 -17.22 2.50
N GLN A 27 -3.86 -16.63 1.31
CA GLN A 27 -3.18 -17.30 0.20
C GLN A 27 -1.66 -17.41 0.37
N PHE A 28 -1.09 -16.71 1.34
CA PHE A 28 0.36 -16.67 1.58
C PHE A 28 0.72 -17.40 2.87
N GLY A 29 1.06 -18.67 2.73
CA GLY A 29 1.49 -19.52 3.84
C GLY A 29 0.41 -19.80 4.89
N GLY A 30 -0.87 -19.58 4.58
CA GLY A 30 -1.96 -19.82 5.54
C GLY A 30 -1.89 -18.97 6.81
N GLN A 31 -1.32 -17.77 6.74
CA GLN A 31 -1.03 -16.94 7.91
C GLN A 31 -2.22 -16.12 8.45
N ALA A 32 -3.37 -16.23 7.81
CA ALA A 32 -4.62 -15.64 8.26
C ALA A 32 -5.73 -16.70 8.29
N PRO A 33 -5.62 -17.73 9.14
CA PRO A 33 -6.53 -18.90 9.13
C PRO A 33 -7.88 -18.63 9.79
N LEU A 34 -7.98 -17.61 10.65
CA LEU A 34 -9.16 -17.30 11.44
C LEU A 34 -10.29 -16.70 10.57
N SER A 35 -11.47 -16.51 11.12
CA SER A 35 -12.55 -15.77 10.43
C SER A 35 -12.14 -14.32 10.15
N SER A 36 -12.87 -13.63 9.28
CA SER A 36 -12.61 -12.21 8.97
C SER A 36 -12.69 -11.34 10.21
N GLU A 37 -13.65 -11.59 11.08
CA GLU A 37 -13.84 -10.87 12.33
C GLU A 37 -12.68 -11.10 13.32
N GLU A 38 -12.28 -12.35 13.50
CA GLU A 38 -11.19 -12.72 14.40
C GLU A 38 -9.84 -12.14 13.93
N GLU A 39 -9.55 -12.18 12.61
CA GLU A 39 -8.36 -11.55 12.04
C GLU A 39 -8.35 -10.03 12.26
N ARG A 40 -9.50 -9.39 12.12
CA ARG A 40 -9.67 -7.96 12.37
C ARG A 40 -9.41 -7.63 13.84
N GLU A 41 -10.04 -8.35 14.77
CA GLU A 41 -9.84 -8.14 16.19
C GLU A 41 -8.40 -8.45 16.65
N PHE A 42 -7.78 -9.48 16.08
CA PHE A 42 -6.36 -9.77 16.31
C PHE A 42 -5.48 -8.59 15.89
N ALA A 43 -5.70 -8.05 14.69
CA ALA A 43 -4.93 -6.90 14.22
C ALA A 43 -5.15 -5.65 15.09
N TYR A 44 -6.38 -5.38 15.48
CA TYR A 44 -6.72 -4.26 16.37
C TYR A 44 -6.06 -4.38 17.74
N LYS A 45 -6.10 -5.56 18.33
CA LYS A 45 -5.49 -5.81 19.66
C LYS A 45 -3.96 -5.76 19.59
N LYS A 46 -3.38 -6.43 18.60
CA LYS A 46 -1.92 -6.59 18.49
C LYS A 46 -1.20 -5.32 18.04
N PHE A 47 -1.80 -4.57 17.13
CA PHE A 47 -1.12 -3.44 16.47
C PHE A 47 -1.75 -2.08 16.79
N GLY A 48 -2.86 -2.03 17.52
CA GLY A 48 -3.52 -0.79 17.89
C GLY A 48 -4.05 0.00 16.68
N VAL A 49 -4.50 -0.67 15.62
CA VAL A 49 -4.81 -0.03 14.32
C VAL A 49 -6.31 0.16 14.09
N ARG A 50 -7.08 0.52 15.10
CA ARG A 50 -8.52 0.85 14.94
C ARG A 50 -8.78 2.15 14.15
N THR A 51 -7.74 2.83 13.72
CA THR A 51 -7.82 4.12 13.01
C THR A 51 -8.16 3.99 11.53
N PHE A 52 -8.09 2.79 10.95
CA PHE A 52 -8.49 2.52 9.57
C PHE A 52 -9.23 1.18 9.43
N PRO A 53 -10.08 1.02 8.40
CA PRO A 53 -10.85 -0.20 8.20
C PRO A 53 -9.97 -1.40 7.82
N ILE A 54 -10.24 -2.53 8.47
CA ILE A 54 -9.81 -3.85 8.05
C ILE A 54 -11.06 -4.59 7.56
N PHE A 55 -11.11 -4.84 6.27
CA PHE A 55 -12.26 -5.47 5.60
C PHE A 55 -12.27 -6.98 5.80
N ASP A 56 -13.24 -7.63 5.20
CA ASP A 56 -13.31 -9.07 5.20
C ASP A 56 -12.17 -9.69 4.38
N LYS A 57 -11.82 -10.91 4.74
CA LYS A 57 -10.79 -11.68 4.08
C LYS A 57 -11.21 -11.99 2.64
N ILE A 58 -10.29 -11.77 1.70
CA ILE A 58 -10.52 -11.99 0.28
C ILE A 58 -9.37 -12.78 -0.35
N GLU A 59 -9.60 -13.32 -1.54
CA GLU A 59 -8.52 -13.77 -2.42
C GLU A 59 -7.99 -12.61 -3.24
N VAL A 60 -6.67 -12.53 -3.38
CA VAL A 60 -5.97 -11.47 -4.12
C VAL A 60 -5.31 -11.98 -5.40
N ASN A 61 -5.06 -13.30 -5.49
CA ASN A 61 -4.41 -13.98 -6.59
C ASN A 61 -5.30 -15.09 -7.18
N GLY A 62 -4.98 -15.48 -8.41
CA GLY A 62 -5.67 -16.56 -9.12
C GLY A 62 -7.04 -16.18 -9.66
N PRO A 63 -7.80 -17.18 -10.18
CA PRO A 63 -9.11 -16.96 -10.80
C PRO A 63 -10.15 -16.35 -9.85
N GLY A 64 -10.09 -16.72 -8.56
CA GLY A 64 -10.98 -16.24 -7.50
C GLY A 64 -10.64 -14.86 -6.97
N ALA A 65 -9.58 -14.22 -7.45
CA ALA A 65 -9.17 -12.91 -6.95
C ALA A 65 -10.31 -11.89 -7.01
N HIS A 66 -10.47 -11.14 -5.92
CA HIS A 66 -11.50 -10.10 -5.81
C HIS A 66 -11.37 -9.08 -6.95
N PRO A 67 -12.48 -8.59 -7.54
CA PRO A 67 -12.45 -7.67 -8.68
C PRO A 67 -11.57 -6.43 -8.48
N ALA A 68 -11.57 -5.85 -7.28
CA ALA A 68 -10.69 -4.72 -6.96
C ALA A 68 -9.21 -5.08 -7.15
N TYR A 69 -8.79 -6.27 -6.70
CA TYR A 69 -7.40 -6.71 -6.84
C TYR A 69 -7.04 -7.08 -8.28
N LYS A 70 -7.99 -7.59 -9.07
CA LYS A 70 -7.79 -7.77 -10.53
C LYS A 70 -7.48 -6.42 -11.19
N LEU A 71 -8.24 -5.37 -10.85
CA LEU A 71 -8.02 -4.03 -11.37
C LEU A 71 -6.68 -3.44 -10.91
N LEU A 72 -6.38 -3.50 -9.60
CA LEU A 72 -5.14 -2.97 -9.03
C LEU A 72 -3.91 -3.62 -9.66
N LYS A 73 -3.93 -4.95 -9.84
CA LYS A 73 -2.85 -5.70 -10.49
C LYS A 73 -2.70 -5.36 -11.97
N ALA A 74 -3.80 -5.12 -12.68
CA ALA A 74 -3.76 -4.69 -14.07
C ALA A 74 -3.12 -3.30 -14.23
N GLN A 75 -3.41 -2.38 -13.32
CA GLN A 75 -2.84 -1.03 -13.32
C GLN A 75 -1.37 -1.01 -12.87
N GLN A 76 -1.01 -1.84 -11.90
CA GLN A 76 0.34 -1.92 -11.34
C GLN A 76 0.80 -3.39 -11.27
N PRO A 77 1.30 -3.95 -12.39
CA PRO A 77 1.62 -5.37 -12.49
C PRO A 77 2.91 -5.78 -11.77
N ALA A 78 3.71 -4.81 -11.30
CA ALA A 78 4.99 -5.07 -10.63
C ALA A 78 5.13 -4.26 -9.35
N SER A 79 5.73 -4.88 -8.32
CA SER A 79 6.03 -4.21 -7.06
C SER A 79 7.38 -3.48 -7.11
N LEU A 80 7.46 -2.32 -6.46
CA LEU A 80 8.65 -1.49 -6.36
C LEU A 80 9.22 -1.54 -4.92
N PRO A 81 10.48 -1.20 -4.72
CA PRO A 81 11.51 -0.78 -5.69
C PRO A 81 12.17 -1.92 -6.44
N THR A 82 11.86 -3.15 -6.12
CA THR A 82 12.43 -4.33 -6.78
C THR A 82 11.29 -5.14 -7.38
N TYR A 83 11.37 -5.41 -8.68
CA TYR A 83 10.44 -6.33 -9.30
C TYR A 83 10.61 -7.73 -8.70
N ILE A 84 9.56 -8.23 -8.08
CA ILE A 84 9.48 -9.60 -7.58
C ILE A 84 8.34 -10.25 -8.36
N PRO A 85 8.62 -11.24 -9.21
CA PRO A 85 7.55 -12.00 -9.86
C PRO A 85 6.70 -12.68 -8.77
N GLY A 86 5.39 -12.66 -8.95
CA GLY A 86 4.47 -13.33 -8.04
C GLY A 86 4.73 -14.84 -7.96
N PRO A 87 4.29 -15.49 -6.89
CA PRO A 87 4.33 -16.94 -6.78
C PRO A 87 3.60 -17.56 -7.99
N ALA A 88 4.11 -18.65 -8.53
CA ALA A 88 3.58 -19.32 -9.71
C ALA A 88 3.81 -18.61 -11.06
N GLY A 89 4.68 -17.60 -11.15
CA GLY A 89 5.08 -17.00 -12.44
C GLY A 89 3.97 -16.23 -13.18
N GLY A 90 2.84 -15.97 -12.54
CA GLY A 90 1.76 -15.16 -13.09
C GLY A 90 2.16 -13.69 -13.13
N LYS A 91 2.13 -13.07 -14.32
CA LYS A 91 2.36 -11.63 -14.45
C LYS A 91 1.32 -10.87 -13.62
N GLY A 92 1.80 -10.01 -12.71
CA GLY A 92 0.96 -9.15 -11.90
C GLY A 92 0.47 -9.75 -10.58
N GLU A 93 0.63 -11.06 -10.33
CA GLU A 93 0.26 -11.65 -9.04
C GLU A 93 1.03 -11.02 -7.88
N LEU A 94 0.39 -10.95 -6.70
CA LEU A 94 1.04 -10.45 -5.49
C LEU A 94 2.04 -11.50 -4.99
N GLU A 95 3.22 -11.03 -4.63
CA GLU A 95 4.33 -11.90 -4.20
C GLU A 95 4.15 -12.43 -2.78
N TRP A 96 3.53 -11.66 -1.86
CA TRP A 96 3.38 -12.03 -0.46
C TRP A 96 2.36 -11.14 0.27
N ASN A 97 2.18 -11.38 1.57
CA ASN A 97 1.41 -10.51 2.47
C ASN A 97 1.95 -9.08 2.49
N TYR A 98 1.11 -8.11 2.82
CA TYR A 98 1.48 -6.69 2.96
C TYR A 98 2.03 -6.02 1.70
N VAL A 99 1.68 -6.47 0.51
CA VAL A 99 1.82 -5.65 -0.70
C VAL A 99 0.89 -4.44 -0.57
N LYS A 100 1.40 -3.27 -0.93
CA LYS A 100 0.62 -2.02 -0.83
C LYS A 100 0.41 -1.42 -2.21
N PHE A 101 -0.78 -0.91 -2.45
CA PHE A 101 -1.09 -0.08 -3.62
C PHE A 101 -1.36 1.34 -3.14
N LEU A 102 -0.69 2.31 -3.74
CA LEU A 102 -1.03 3.72 -3.59
C LEU A 102 -2.05 4.07 -4.66
N ILE A 103 -3.18 4.61 -4.22
CA ILE A 103 -4.32 4.94 -5.08
C ILE A 103 -4.52 6.44 -5.02
N ASP A 104 -4.60 7.09 -6.16
CA ASP A 104 -4.85 8.52 -6.26
C ASP A 104 -6.34 8.87 -6.05
N ARG A 105 -6.65 10.16 -6.02
CA ARG A 105 -8.02 10.66 -5.82
C ARG A 105 -9.00 10.30 -6.94
N SER A 106 -8.51 9.88 -8.10
CA SER A 106 -9.33 9.37 -9.21
C SER A 106 -9.69 7.88 -9.07
N GLY A 107 -9.16 7.20 -8.02
CA GLY A 107 -9.34 5.77 -7.81
C GLY A 107 -8.35 4.90 -8.60
N ARG A 108 -7.32 5.50 -9.22
CA ARG A 108 -6.32 4.79 -10.00
C ARG A 108 -5.14 4.39 -9.11
N ALA A 109 -4.71 3.13 -9.20
CA ALA A 109 -3.47 2.70 -8.58
C ALA A 109 -2.28 3.32 -9.34
N VAL A 110 -1.52 4.17 -8.67
CA VAL A 110 -0.39 4.90 -9.25
C VAL A 110 0.95 4.27 -8.90
N ARG A 111 0.98 3.42 -7.85
CA ARG A 111 2.18 2.68 -7.45
C ARG A 111 1.84 1.42 -6.66
N ARG A 112 2.70 0.42 -6.75
CA ARG A 112 2.65 -0.81 -5.94
C ARG A 112 3.99 -1.03 -5.28
N TYR A 113 3.98 -1.34 -3.98
CA TYR A 113 5.19 -1.57 -3.18
C TYR A 113 5.27 -3.00 -2.71
N THR A 114 6.49 -3.55 -2.65
CA THR A 114 6.75 -4.91 -2.14
C THR A 114 6.28 -5.07 -0.69
N SER A 115 6.05 -6.32 -0.30
CA SER A 115 5.63 -6.70 1.05
C SER A 115 6.54 -6.16 2.15
N SER A 116 7.85 -6.20 1.94
CA SER A 116 8.88 -5.78 2.90
C SER A 116 9.18 -4.27 2.87
N PHE A 117 8.64 -3.52 1.90
CA PHE A 117 8.91 -2.09 1.81
C PHE A 117 8.20 -1.33 2.94
N ASP A 118 8.99 -0.62 3.74
CA ASP A 118 8.48 0.14 4.88
C ASP A 118 7.54 1.26 4.42
N PRO A 119 6.31 1.35 4.96
CA PRO A 119 5.38 2.43 4.62
C PRO A 119 5.95 3.84 4.75
N LEU A 120 6.78 4.09 5.75
CA LEU A 120 7.37 5.42 5.94
C LEU A 120 8.33 5.82 4.80
N LYS A 121 8.87 4.85 4.05
CA LYS A 121 9.74 5.13 2.89
C LYS A 121 8.99 5.58 1.64
N PHE A 122 7.67 5.46 1.59
CA PHE A 122 6.86 6.04 0.52
C PHE A 122 6.02 7.25 0.94
N GLU A 123 6.34 7.84 2.09
CA GLU A 123 5.70 9.06 2.59
C GLU A 123 5.72 10.18 1.55
N ARG A 124 6.83 10.32 0.81
CA ARG A 124 6.94 11.27 -0.29
C ARG A 124 5.91 11.05 -1.39
N ASP A 125 5.68 9.81 -1.78
CA ASP A 125 4.66 9.49 -2.77
C ASP A 125 3.25 9.85 -2.28
N VAL A 126 2.97 9.65 -0.98
CA VAL A 126 1.71 10.10 -0.36
C VAL A 126 1.57 11.62 -0.46
N GLN A 127 2.60 12.39 -0.11
CA GLN A 127 2.59 13.84 -0.21
C GLN A 127 2.33 14.31 -1.64
N LEU A 128 3.02 13.73 -2.63
CA LEU A 128 2.83 14.07 -4.04
C LEU A 128 1.40 13.78 -4.53
N CYS A 129 0.84 12.62 -4.16
CA CYS A 129 -0.55 12.30 -4.47
C CYS A 129 -1.54 13.28 -3.86
N LEU A 130 -1.33 13.67 -2.60
CA LEU A 130 -2.19 14.64 -1.90
C LEU A 130 -2.10 16.03 -2.55
N ALA A 131 -0.91 16.42 -3.01
CA ALA A 131 -0.70 17.68 -3.73
C ALA A 131 -1.20 17.63 -5.20
N GLY A 132 -1.64 16.48 -5.70
CA GLY A 132 -2.03 16.30 -7.10
C GLY A 132 -0.85 16.42 -8.07
N ARG A 133 0.35 16.06 -7.62
CA ARG A 133 1.59 16.12 -8.40
C ARG A 133 1.96 14.73 -8.94
N GLU A 134 2.75 14.70 -9.99
CA GLU A 134 3.34 13.45 -10.49
C GLU A 134 4.30 12.85 -9.46
N LEU A 135 4.33 11.52 -9.40
CA LEU A 135 5.24 10.80 -8.51
C LEU A 135 6.67 10.88 -9.06
N ASP A 136 7.62 10.98 -8.15
CA ASP A 136 9.05 10.87 -8.49
C ASP A 136 9.33 9.53 -9.22
N PRO A 137 10.37 9.47 -10.07
CA PRO A 137 10.78 8.22 -10.71
C PRO A 137 10.96 7.08 -9.69
N ALA A 138 10.58 5.86 -10.05
CA ALA A 138 10.63 4.69 -9.15
C ALA A 138 12.03 4.44 -8.52
N ARG A 139 13.11 4.86 -9.20
CA ARG A 139 14.47 4.78 -8.66
C ARG A 139 14.70 5.64 -7.42
N CYS A 140 13.91 6.70 -7.22
CA CYS A 140 13.97 7.54 -6.02
C CYS A 140 13.60 6.79 -4.74
N LEU A 141 12.85 5.70 -4.85
CA LEU A 141 12.58 4.80 -3.72
C LEU A 141 13.83 4.03 -3.25
N LYS A 142 14.82 3.86 -4.14
CA LYS A 142 16.08 3.17 -3.81
C LYS A 142 17.19 4.14 -3.42
N VAL A 143 17.24 5.29 -4.07
CA VAL A 143 18.27 6.31 -3.92
C VAL A 143 17.61 7.66 -3.65
N PRO A 144 17.08 7.87 -2.43
CA PRO A 144 16.56 9.16 -2.04
C PRO A 144 17.71 10.19 -2.09
N GLY A 145 17.47 11.31 -2.76
CA GLY A 145 18.50 12.37 -2.87
C GLY A 145 19.26 12.37 -4.20
N ALA A 146 18.96 11.49 -5.15
CA ALA A 146 19.41 11.69 -6.51
C ALA A 146 18.88 13.04 -7.07
N SER A 147 19.64 13.67 -7.94
CA SER A 147 19.34 15.05 -8.40
C SER A 147 17.99 15.22 -9.09
N GLU A 148 17.46 14.14 -9.66
CA GLU A 148 16.12 14.09 -10.27
C GLU A 148 14.98 13.84 -9.28
N CYS A 149 15.31 13.50 -8.03
CA CYS A 149 14.32 13.26 -6.99
C CYS A 149 14.04 14.55 -6.23
N LEU A 150 12.78 14.84 -5.99
CA LEU A 150 12.41 16.01 -5.20
C LEU A 150 12.96 15.87 -3.78
N GLN A 151 13.59 16.95 -3.30
CA GLN A 151 14.21 16.99 -1.98
C GLN A 151 13.25 17.54 -0.93
N GLY A 152 13.35 16.98 0.28
CA GLY A 152 12.58 17.44 1.43
C GLY A 152 11.07 17.13 1.38
N ASP A 153 10.39 17.43 2.46
CA ASP A 153 8.94 17.28 2.56
C ASP A 153 8.22 18.41 1.83
N LEU A 154 7.04 18.10 1.28
CA LEU A 154 6.16 19.15 0.77
C LEU A 154 5.57 19.96 1.94
N PRO A 155 5.51 21.29 1.80
CA PRO A 155 4.84 22.11 2.80
C PRO A 155 3.36 21.71 2.90
N ARG A 156 2.81 21.71 4.13
CA ARG A 156 1.41 21.31 4.38
C ARG A 156 0.41 22.16 3.57
N SER A 157 0.77 23.37 3.21
CA SER A 157 -0.04 24.26 2.36
C SER A 157 -0.25 23.74 0.92
N GLU A 158 0.61 22.86 0.45
CA GLU A 158 0.46 22.21 -0.86
C GLU A 158 -0.42 20.95 -0.81
N LEU A 159 -0.62 20.38 0.38
CA LEU A 159 -1.47 19.21 0.56
C LEU A 159 -2.95 19.67 0.55
N ARG A 160 -3.78 18.97 -0.20
CA ARG A 160 -5.20 19.32 -0.36
C ARG A 160 -6.06 18.39 0.47
N ALA A 161 -7.07 18.93 1.12
CA ALA A 161 -8.14 18.18 1.77
C ALA A 161 -9.14 17.65 0.75
#